data_2279661f7cc831937a40146ca97c2485
#
_entry.id   2279661f7cc831937a40146ca97c2485
#
_cell.length_a   1.000
_cell.length_b   1.000
_cell.length_c   1.000
_cell.angle_alpha   90.00
_cell.angle_beta   90.00
_cell.angle_gamma   90.00
#
_symmetry.space_group_name_H-M   'P 1'
#
loop_
_entity.id
_entity.type
_entity.pdbx_description
1 polymer ?
#
loop_
_entity_poly.entity_id
_entity_poly.type
_entity_poly.pdbx_seq_one_letter_code
_entity_poly.pdbx_strand_id
1 'polypeptide(L)'
;MRFYVLLLLLTAAYAQDIRRLTILHSNDLHARLTPDTNKRGGFAYLATLVRRERAGCDHCLYLNAGDLVQGTPVSTIFRGEPVYKIGNMLKFDVSTIGNHEFDYGYAQTAKFLRMAKYPVVSGNIVDDSGKLFARKPYVIRKVNGLKIAVIGGVMSDLGGFLKPKDLGPWHSTPVKDMAAKYAKELRGKVDLIIVLGHIHPEEGSSIIKEVADVNVVVEGHAHAGRKELEVADSRVAVGCAGYGVDLCRLDLEVNRREKKLVSWKWKKIPVDSTAVAPASDVAKLVAKWEKRVEEKVDREIGEARRDFEKRDLTPMIEKATIEEMNADFSYMNAGGVRDRLAKGKILERHIWNIIPFDNVMMTAKIKGSAISDTIRKGRTVEPDKEYTLALSDFLATNPASIKQLGLEGVKFTEVDLYLRDVLINWVKKKKVME
;
A
#
# COMPACT_ATOMS: atom_id res chain seq x y z
N MET A 1 45.10 -14.18 67.28
CA MET A 1 44.39 -13.14 66.53
C MET A 1 44.13 -13.68 65.08
N ARG A 2 42.91 -14.01 64.80
CA ARG A 2 42.51 -14.44 63.46
C ARG A 2 41.85 -13.23 62.74
N PHE A 3 42.48 -12.69 61.69
CA PHE A 3 41.92 -11.67 60.83
C PHE A 3 40.96 -12.32 59.83
N TYR A 4 39.67 -12.04 59.96
CA TYR A 4 38.70 -12.33 58.92
C TYR A 4 38.73 -11.19 57.93
N VAL A 5 39.20 -11.49 56.67
CA VAL A 5 39.07 -10.59 55.56
C VAL A 5 37.67 -10.75 55.01
N LEU A 6 36.80 -9.75 55.23
CA LEU A 6 35.45 -9.68 54.67
C LEU A 6 35.54 -9.23 53.23
N LEU A 7 35.43 -10.16 52.27
CA LEU A 7 35.37 -9.85 50.84
C LEU A 7 33.97 -9.33 50.51
N LEU A 8 33.77 -8.02 50.46
CA LEU A 8 32.58 -7.37 49.96
C LEU A 8 32.55 -7.52 48.44
N LEU A 9 31.81 -8.50 47.92
CA LEU A 9 31.41 -8.61 46.51
C LEU A 9 30.39 -7.49 46.22
N LEU A 10 30.89 -6.37 45.75
CA LEU A 10 30.07 -5.33 45.08
C LEU A 10 29.52 -5.91 43.76
N THR A 11 28.36 -6.55 43.81
CA THR A 11 27.55 -6.77 42.65
C THR A 11 27.02 -5.41 42.18
N ALA A 12 27.73 -4.78 41.26
CA ALA A 12 27.20 -3.64 40.54
C ALA A 12 25.94 -4.12 39.78
N ALA A 13 24.78 -3.90 40.37
CA ALA A 13 23.51 -4.03 39.68
C ALA A 13 23.59 -3.05 38.52
N TYR A 14 23.93 -3.53 37.33
CA TYR A 14 23.84 -2.74 36.12
C TYR A 14 22.38 -2.34 35.93
N ALA A 15 22.01 -1.13 36.38
CA ALA A 15 20.70 -0.57 36.15
C ALA A 15 20.42 -0.61 34.62
N GLN A 16 19.41 -1.36 34.21
CA GLN A 16 18.99 -1.40 32.83
C GLN A 16 18.52 0.00 32.44
N ASP A 17 19.07 0.55 31.34
CA ASP A 17 18.60 1.83 30.75
C ASP A 17 17.39 1.56 29.86
N ILE A 18 16.23 1.30 30.50
CA ILE A 18 14.99 1.02 29.81
C ILE A 18 14.32 2.31 29.36
N ARG A 19 14.01 2.40 28.08
CA ARG A 19 13.34 3.55 27.44
C ARG A 19 12.05 3.09 26.79
N ARG A 20 10.98 3.87 26.97
CA ARG A 20 9.69 3.61 26.34
C ARG A 20 9.58 4.36 25.02
N LEU A 21 9.01 3.69 24.04
CA LEU A 21 8.70 4.23 22.71
C LEU A 21 7.35 3.69 22.25
N THR A 22 6.49 4.56 21.76
CA THR A 22 5.26 4.15 21.05
C THR A 22 5.40 4.44 19.57
N ILE A 23 5.08 3.47 18.74
CA ILE A 23 4.96 3.62 17.29
C ILE A 23 3.48 3.52 16.94
N LEU A 24 2.89 4.63 16.46
CA LEU A 24 1.65 4.61 15.74
C LEU A 24 1.97 4.32 14.28
N HIS A 25 1.19 3.49 13.60
CA HIS A 25 1.41 3.25 12.19
C HIS A 25 0.13 3.00 11.41
N SER A 26 0.18 3.37 10.14
CA SER A 26 -0.82 3.10 9.11
C SER A 26 -0.12 2.83 7.79
N ASN A 27 -0.83 2.25 6.83
CA ASN A 27 -0.35 1.90 5.51
C ASN A 27 -1.55 1.79 4.56
N ASP A 28 -1.29 1.77 3.25
CA ASP A 28 -2.30 1.45 2.23
C ASP A 28 -3.58 2.28 2.38
N LEU A 29 -3.44 3.60 2.58
CA LEU A 29 -4.60 4.47 2.79
C LEU A 29 -5.44 4.65 1.52
N HIS A 30 -4.83 4.45 0.34
CA HIS A 30 -5.50 4.35 -0.95
C HIS A 30 -6.54 5.44 -1.21
N ALA A 31 -6.20 6.67 -0.82
CA ALA A 31 -7.06 7.83 -1.00
C ALA A 31 -8.50 7.66 -0.45
N ARG A 32 -8.73 6.75 0.49
CA ARG A 32 -10.02 6.57 1.15
C ARG A 32 -10.30 7.74 2.11
N LEU A 33 -10.59 8.91 1.53
CA LEU A 33 -10.80 10.15 2.30
C LEU A 33 -12.04 10.11 3.17
N THR A 34 -13.07 9.37 2.75
CA THR A 34 -14.35 9.17 3.45
C THR A 34 -14.47 7.74 3.99
N PRO A 35 -15.28 7.50 5.03
CA PRO A 35 -15.56 6.15 5.50
C PRO A 35 -16.20 5.27 4.41
N ASP A 36 -15.95 3.98 4.51
CA ASP A 36 -16.61 2.98 3.66
C ASP A 36 -18.09 2.75 4.04
N THR A 37 -18.77 1.86 3.32
CA THR A 37 -20.17 1.50 3.59
C THR A 37 -20.39 0.88 4.98
N ASN A 38 -19.34 0.32 5.60
CA ASN A 38 -19.36 -0.22 6.96
C ASN A 38 -18.98 0.84 8.01
N LYS A 39 -18.95 2.13 7.64
CA LYS A 39 -18.61 3.25 8.52
C LYS A 39 -17.16 3.21 9.04
N ARG A 40 -16.25 2.55 8.32
CA ARG A 40 -14.85 2.39 8.71
C ARG A 40 -13.93 3.27 7.86
N GLY A 41 -12.86 3.75 8.47
CA GLY A 41 -11.84 4.56 7.80
C GLY A 41 -12.20 6.05 7.69
N GLY A 42 -11.61 6.70 6.69
CA GLY A 42 -11.74 8.14 6.45
C GLY A 42 -10.68 8.98 7.17
N PHE A 43 -10.00 9.85 6.39
CA PHE A 43 -8.83 10.60 6.90
C PHE A 43 -9.16 11.54 8.06
N ALA A 44 -10.36 12.11 8.11
CA ALA A 44 -10.76 12.99 9.20
C ALA A 44 -10.92 12.25 10.53
N TYR A 45 -11.42 11.03 10.49
CA TYR A 45 -11.58 10.16 11.66
C TYR A 45 -10.24 9.57 12.10
N LEU A 46 -9.42 9.13 11.15
CA LEU A 46 -8.04 8.70 11.41
C LEU A 46 -7.23 9.83 12.07
N ALA A 47 -7.37 11.08 11.60
CA ALA A 47 -6.70 12.24 12.18
C ALA A 47 -7.09 12.47 13.65
N THR A 48 -8.37 12.28 13.99
CA THR A 48 -8.82 12.38 15.39
C THR A 48 -8.16 11.31 16.25
N LEU A 49 -8.13 10.06 15.80
CA LEU A 49 -7.50 8.97 16.55
C LEU A 49 -5.99 9.19 16.71
N VAL A 50 -5.28 9.59 15.65
CA VAL A 50 -3.86 9.92 15.71
C VAL A 50 -3.59 11.02 16.73
N ARG A 51 -4.39 12.10 16.72
CA ARG A 51 -4.26 13.21 17.69
C ARG A 51 -4.53 12.74 19.12
N ARG A 52 -5.54 11.92 19.33
CA ARG A 52 -5.88 11.34 20.64
C ARG A 52 -4.76 10.46 21.18
N GLU A 53 -4.26 9.52 20.38
CA GLU A 53 -3.20 8.61 20.78
C GLU A 53 -1.88 9.36 21.03
N ARG A 54 -1.58 10.41 20.25
CA ARG A 54 -0.43 11.29 20.49
C ARG A 54 -0.56 12.10 21.79
N ALA A 55 -1.74 12.60 22.10
CA ALA A 55 -1.97 13.35 23.33
C ALA A 55 -1.80 12.48 24.60
N GLY A 56 -2.02 11.17 24.49
CA GLY A 56 -1.81 10.18 25.55
C GLY A 56 -0.43 9.52 25.52
N CYS A 57 0.55 10.07 24.80
CA CYS A 57 1.85 9.45 24.59
C CYS A 57 2.98 10.49 24.52
N ASP A 58 3.86 10.51 25.52
CA ASP A 58 4.98 11.46 25.58
C ASP A 58 6.10 11.13 24.57
N HIS A 59 6.17 9.89 24.09
CA HIS A 59 7.29 9.35 23.32
C HIS A 59 6.80 8.59 22.09
N CYS A 60 6.13 9.30 21.16
CA CYS A 60 5.49 8.70 19.98
C CYS A 60 6.20 9.04 18.67
N LEU A 61 6.18 8.08 17.74
CA LEU A 61 6.36 8.28 16.30
C LEU A 61 5.10 7.81 15.58
N TYR A 62 4.69 8.53 14.53
CA TYR A 62 3.65 8.07 13.61
C TYR A 62 4.26 7.80 12.24
N LEU A 63 4.23 6.54 11.82
CA LEU A 63 4.84 6.04 10.60
C LEU A 63 3.76 5.65 9.57
N ASN A 64 4.03 5.91 8.29
CA ASN A 64 3.19 5.44 7.20
C ASN A 64 3.99 4.54 6.25
N ALA A 65 3.53 3.30 6.06
CA ALA A 65 4.23 2.30 5.26
C ALA A 65 3.78 2.28 3.80
N GLY A 66 3.57 3.45 3.18
CA GLY A 66 3.32 3.61 1.75
C GLY A 66 1.87 3.47 1.31
N ASP A 67 1.63 3.58 0.00
CA ASP A 67 0.35 3.52 -0.69
C ASP A 67 -0.69 4.51 -0.14
N LEU A 68 -0.30 5.78 -0.15
CA LEU A 68 -1.18 6.87 0.27
C LEU A 68 -2.24 7.18 -0.80
N VAL A 69 -1.84 7.14 -2.08
CA VAL A 69 -2.66 7.49 -3.24
C VAL A 69 -3.29 6.27 -3.90
N GLN A 70 -4.07 6.52 -4.96
CA GLN A 70 -4.76 5.51 -5.76
C GLN A 70 -5.92 4.83 -4.99
N GLY A 71 -6.98 4.39 -5.69
CA GLY A 71 -8.09 3.63 -5.12
C GLY A 71 -9.43 4.37 -5.07
N THR A 72 -9.46 5.69 -5.27
CA THR A 72 -10.71 6.46 -5.34
C THR A 72 -10.66 7.56 -6.40
N PRO A 73 -11.84 8.04 -6.89
CA PRO A 73 -11.91 9.08 -7.93
C PRO A 73 -11.10 10.33 -7.63
N VAL A 74 -11.05 10.76 -6.36
CA VAL A 74 -10.30 11.96 -5.98
C VAL A 74 -8.80 11.82 -6.28
N SER A 75 -8.26 10.62 -6.12
CA SER A 75 -6.86 10.36 -6.46
C SER A 75 -6.65 10.34 -7.96
N THR A 76 -7.46 9.57 -8.68
CA THR A 76 -7.29 9.40 -10.13
C THR A 76 -7.55 10.69 -10.89
N ILE A 77 -8.67 11.38 -10.65
CA ILE A 77 -9.05 12.62 -11.34
C ILE A 77 -8.01 13.74 -11.12
N PHE A 78 -7.45 13.82 -9.91
CA PHE A 78 -6.52 14.89 -9.54
C PHE A 78 -5.09 14.38 -9.33
N ARG A 79 -4.77 13.19 -9.89
CA ARG A 79 -3.44 12.58 -9.90
C ARG A 79 -2.75 12.62 -8.53
N GLY A 80 -3.49 12.22 -7.46
CA GLY A 80 -3.00 12.07 -6.09
C GLY A 80 -2.74 13.38 -5.31
N GLU A 81 -2.73 14.55 -5.95
CA GLU A 81 -2.36 15.80 -5.26
C GLU A 81 -3.23 16.16 -4.04
N PRO A 82 -4.58 16.03 -4.10
CA PRO A 82 -5.42 16.30 -2.94
C PRO A 82 -5.09 15.38 -1.77
N VAL A 83 -4.77 14.13 -2.07
CA VAL A 83 -4.48 13.10 -1.05
C VAL A 83 -3.22 13.46 -0.28
N TYR A 84 -2.13 13.87 -0.97
CA TYR A 84 -0.92 14.35 -0.29
C TYR A 84 -1.16 15.63 0.51
N LYS A 85 -1.99 16.57 0.01
CA LYS A 85 -2.36 17.78 0.76
C LYS A 85 -3.09 17.46 2.06
N ILE A 86 -4.03 16.50 2.01
CA ILE A 86 -4.77 16.05 3.19
C ILE A 86 -3.88 15.16 4.07
N GLY A 87 -3.07 14.28 3.49
CA GLY A 87 -2.11 13.42 4.18
C GLY A 87 -1.10 14.22 5.03
N ASN A 88 -0.71 15.42 4.58
CA ASN A 88 0.12 16.31 5.38
C ASN A 88 -0.52 16.73 6.72
N MET A 89 -1.86 16.70 6.81
CA MET A 89 -2.59 17.03 8.05
C MET A 89 -2.61 15.88 9.05
N LEU A 90 -2.31 14.64 8.62
CA LEU A 90 -2.12 13.48 9.49
C LEU A 90 -0.80 13.56 10.28
N LYS A 91 0.16 14.39 9.81
CA LYS A 91 1.44 14.68 10.47
C LYS A 91 2.27 13.42 10.72
N PHE A 92 2.52 12.64 9.68
CA PHE A 92 3.49 11.53 9.75
C PHE A 92 4.87 12.05 10.20
N ASP A 93 5.57 11.30 11.04
CA ASP A 93 6.97 11.59 11.38
C ASP A 93 7.92 11.08 10.31
N VAL A 94 7.58 9.94 9.67
CA VAL A 94 8.27 9.35 8.52
C VAL A 94 7.28 8.57 7.68
N SER A 95 7.43 8.59 6.36
CA SER A 95 6.72 7.71 5.42
C SER A 95 7.72 7.00 4.50
N THR A 96 7.31 5.87 3.94
CA THR A 96 7.98 5.26 2.79
C THR A 96 7.16 5.41 1.53
N ILE A 97 7.64 4.87 0.42
CA ILE A 97 6.99 4.83 -0.90
C ILE A 97 6.39 3.44 -1.07
N GLY A 98 5.15 3.34 -1.55
CA GLY A 98 4.56 2.10 -2.02
C GLY A 98 4.57 2.00 -3.54
N ASN A 99 4.03 0.90 -4.09
CA ASN A 99 3.94 0.73 -5.55
C ASN A 99 2.94 1.71 -6.17
N HIS A 100 1.82 1.97 -5.53
CA HIS A 100 0.78 2.84 -6.08
C HIS A 100 1.15 4.34 -6.11
N GLU A 101 2.21 4.77 -5.43
CA GLU A 101 2.77 6.09 -5.68
C GLU A 101 3.23 6.27 -7.13
N PHE A 102 3.56 5.20 -7.85
CA PHE A 102 3.98 5.23 -9.26
C PHE A 102 2.85 5.15 -10.29
N ASP A 103 1.60 4.90 -9.89
CA ASP A 103 0.47 4.74 -10.83
C ASP A 103 0.23 5.95 -11.76
N TYR A 104 0.72 7.12 -11.37
CA TYR A 104 0.66 8.34 -12.21
C TYR A 104 2.00 8.68 -12.86
N GLY A 105 2.93 7.72 -12.91
CA GLY A 105 4.27 7.82 -13.44
C GLY A 105 5.28 8.37 -12.42
N TYR A 106 6.55 7.95 -12.56
CA TYR A 106 7.65 8.32 -11.64
C TYR A 106 7.86 9.83 -11.47
N ALA A 107 7.56 10.62 -12.50
CA ALA A 107 7.66 12.09 -12.40
C ALA A 107 6.63 12.67 -11.41
N GLN A 108 5.41 12.11 -11.38
CA GLN A 108 4.39 12.49 -10.41
C GLN A 108 4.75 11.99 -9.01
N THR A 109 5.32 10.80 -8.88
CA THR A 109 5.87 10.30 -7.62
C THR A 109 6.93 11.25 -7.06
N ALA A 110 7.86 11.69 -7.90
CA ALA A 110 8.87 12.69 -7.50
C ALA A 110 8.22 14.02 -7.04
N LYS A 111 7.08 14.42 -7.62
CA LYS A 111 6.30 15.58 -7.16
C LYS A 111 5.69 15.32 -5.78
N PHE A 112 5.16 14.12 -5.51
CA PHE A 112 4.65 13.74 -4.20
C PHE A 112 5.70 13.87 -3.10
N LEU A 113 6.92 13.41 -3.36
CA LEU A 113 8.02 13.52 -2.40
C LEU A 113 8.36 14.99 -2.07
N ARG A 114 8.15 15.92 -3.01
CA ARG A 114 8.31 17.37 -2.77
C ARG A 114 7.11 17.98 -2.03
N MET A 115 5.91 17.46 -2.22
CA MET A 115 4.68 17.92 -1.57
C MET A 115 4.57 17.45 -0.12
N ALA A 116 5.17 16.32 0.22
CA ALA A 116 5.18 15.78 1.57
C ALA A 116 5.87 16.75 2.55
N LYS A 117 5.19 17.06 3.66
CA LYS A 117 5.73 17.91 4.75
C LYS A 117 6.42 17.09 5.84
N TYR A 118 6.75 15.86 5.53
CA TYR A 118 7.43 14.87 6.36
C TYR A 118 8.49 14.15 5.50
N PRO A 119 9.52 13.57 6.09
CA PRO A 119 10.48 12.77 5.34
C PRO A 119 9.81 11.55 4.70
N VAL A 120 10.06 11.36 3.41
CA VAL A 120 9.76 10.14 2.69
C VAL A 120 11.11 9.47 2.39
N VAL A 121 11.26 8.22 2.84
CA VAL A 121 12.51 7.46 2.75
C VAL A 121 12.32 6.21 1.91
N SER A 122 13.34 5.86 1.10
CA SER A 122 13.41 4.59 0.39
C SER A 122 14.87 4.31 0.03
N GLY A 123 15.37 3.14 0.38
CA GLY A 123 16.76 2.75 0.21
C GLY A 123 17.01 1.76 -0.92
N ASN A 124 15.97 1.25 -1.57
CA ASN A 124 16.08 0.21 -2.58
C ASN A 124 15.38 0.51 -3.92
N ILE A 125 14.87 1.72 -4.14
CA ILE A 125 14.44 2.15 -5.47
C ILE A 125 15.62 2.92 -6.09
N VAL A 126 16.21 2.36 -7.16
CA VAL A 126 17.42 2.89 -7.78
C VAL A 126 17.29 2.92 -9.31
N ASP A 127 18.15 3.71 -9.97
CA ASP A 127 18.39 3.60 -11.40
C ASP A 127 19.62 2.69 -11.68
N ASP A 128 19.96 2.46 -12.95
CA ASP A 128 21.08 1.61 -13.35
C ASP A 128 22.45 2.11 -12.87
N SER A 129 22.56 3.39 -12.46
CA SER A 129 23.77 3.94 -11.85
C SER A 129 23.84 3.71 -10.34
N GLY A 130 22.78 3.15 -9.74
CA GLY A 130 22.65 2.98 -8.30
C GLY A 130 22.20 4.24 -7.55
N LYS A 131 21.77 5.28 -8.25
CA LYS A 131 21.24 6.50 -7.66
C LYS A 131 19.87 6.23 -7.08
N LEU A 132 19.63 6.69 -5.84
CA LEU A 132 18.35 6.53 -5.16
C LEU A 132 17.27 7.45 -5.77
N PHE A 133 16.05 6.91 -5.91
CA PHE A 133 14.87 7.70 -6.25
C PHE A 133 14.47 8.67 -5.12
N ALA A 134 14.42 8.19 -3.89
CA ALA A 134 14.21 9.03 -2.72
C ALA A 134 15.49 9.80 -2.35
N ARG A 135 15.33 10.99 -1.73
CA ARG A 135 16.49 11.81 -1.31
C ARG A 135 17.36 11.12 -0.26
N LYS A 136 16.78 10.24 0.55
CA LYS A 136 17.44 9.57 1.68
C LYS A 136 16.94 8.14 1.81
N PRO A 137 17.83 7.19 2.10
CA PRO A 137 17.45 5.81 2.40
C PRO A 137 16.84 5.69 3.80
N TYR A 138 17.23 6.54 4.72
CA TYR A 138 16.78 6.56 6.11
C TYR A 138 16.81 7.96 6.71
N VAL A 139 16.17 8.11 7.86
CA VAL A 139 16.31 9.27 8.76
C VAL A 139 16.51 8.82 10.19
N ILE A 140 17.18 9.67 11.00
CA ILE A 140 17.34 9.43 12.44
C ILE A 140 16.42 10.37 13.21
N ARG A 141 15.64 9.81 14.14
CA ARG A 141 14.77 10.52 15.08
C ARG A 141 15.32 10.36 16.49
N LYS A 142 15.12 11.39 17.31
CA LYS A 142 15.45 11.34 18.74
C LYS A 142 14.16 11.38 19.54
N VAL A 143 13.87 10.32 20.28
CA VAL A 143 12.65 10.19 21.11
C VAL A 143 13.06 9.54 22.42
N ASN A 144 12.67 10.12 23.55
CA ASN A 144 12.98 9.61 24.89
C ASN A 144 14.47 9.25 25.11
N GLY A 145 15.39 10.06 24.58
CA GLY A 145 16.82 9.81 24.66
C GLY A 145 17.34 8.70 23.71
N LEU A 146 16.45 8.00 22.99
CA LEU A 146 16.82 7.03 21.97
C LEU A 146 17.12 7.74 20.64
N LYS A 147 18.20 7.31 19.96
CA LYS A 147 18.46 7.58 18.55
C LYS A 147 17.87 6.44 17.72
N ILE A 148 16.84 6.73 16.95
CA ILE A 148 16.07 5.75 16.21
C ILE A 148 16.30 5.99 14.72
N ALA A 149 16.85 5.01 14.01
CA ALA A 149 16.90 5.05 12.55
C ALA A 149 15.62 4.44 11.98
N VAL A 150 15.01 5.12 11.01
CA VAL A 150 13.89 4.61 10.21
C VAL A 150 14.38 4.49 8.78
N ILE A 151 14.59 3.26 8.32
CA ILE A 151 15.04 2.88 6.97
C ILE A 151 13.80 2.61 6.14
N GLY A 152 13.66 3.26 4.97
CA GLY A 152 12.56 3.01 4.04
C GLY A 152 12.87 1.91 3.05
N GLY A 153 11.85 1.14 2.65
CA GLY A 153 11.96 0.11 1.62
C GLY A 153 10.66 -0.15 0.88
N VAL A 154 10.76 -0.71 -0.31
CA VAL A 154 9.65 -1.23 -1.11
C VAL A 154 9.92 -2.69 -1.46
N MET A 155 8.89 -3.46 -1.83
CA MET A 155 9.04 -4.86 -2.22
C MET A 155 10.13 -5.06 -3.29
N SER A 156 10.78 -6.22 -3.26
CA SER A 156 11.89 -6.55 -4.16
C SER A 156 11.46 -6.69 -5.62
N ASP A 157 10.19 -6.97 -5.87
CA ASP A 157 9.59 -7.21 -7.19
C ASP A 157 8.67 -6.06 -7.66
N LEU A 158 8.98 -4.81 -7.28
CA LEU A 158 8.19 -3.61 -7.60
C LEU A 158 7.73 -3.55 -9.07
N GLY A 159 8.60 -3.93 -10.01
CA GLY A 159 8.27 -3.97 -11.44
C GLY A 159 7.15 -4.93 -11.81
N GLY A 160 6.87 -5.94 -10.98
CA GLY A 160 5.76 -6.87 -11.16
C GLY A 160 4.38 -6.25 -10.90
N PHE A 161 4.33 -5.09 -10.26
CA PHE A 161 3.09 -4.39 -9.87
C PHE A 161 2.81 -3.11 -10.67
N LEU A 162 3.68 -2.76 -11.62
CA LEU A 162 3.62 -1.50 -12.35
C LEU A 162 3.73 -1.70 -13.85
N LYS A 163 3.18 -0.75 -14.61
CA LYS A 163 3.47 -0.66 -16.04
C LYS A 163 4.91 -0.14 -16.21
N PRO A 164 5.71 -0.70 -17.13
CA PRO A 164 7.09 -0.26 -17.33
C PRO A 164 7.23 1.25 -17.55
N LYS A 165 6.30 1.86 -18.31
CA LYS A 165 6.29 3.31 -18.56
C LYS A 165 6.11 4.17 -17.30
N ASP A 166 5.39 3.67 -16.29
CA ASP A 166 5.11 4.41 -15.05
C ASP A 166 6.30 4.34 -14.08
N LEU A 167 7.05 3.25 -14.11
CA LEU A 167 8.29 3.09 -13.35
C LEU A 167 9.48 3.80 -14.01
N GLY A 168 9.51 3.86 -15.33
CA GLY A 168 10.58 4.50 -16.09
C GLY A 168 11.94 3.81 -15.90
N PRO A 169 13.03 4.56 -15.64
CA PRO A 169 14.37 3.98 -15.47
C PRO A 169 14.62 3.40 -14.07
N TRP A 170 13.60 3.35 -13.21
CA TRP A 170 13.75 2.94 -11.82
C TRP A 170 13.40 1.46 -11.65
N HIS A 171 14.08 0.81 -10.71
CA HIS A 171 13.79 -0.55 -10.30
C HIS A 171 14.04 -0.73 -8.80
N SER A 172 13.48 -1.78 -8.21
CA SER A 172 13.79 -2.15 -6.83
C SER A 172 14.91 -3.17 -6.78
N THR A 173 15.77 -3.04 -5.75
CA THR A 173 16.73 -4.09 -5.37
C THR A 173 16.16 -4.89 -4.19
N PRO A 174 16.72 -6.09 -3.88
CA PRO A 174 16.22 -6.90 -2.77
C PRO A 174 16.18 -6.12 -1.45
N VAL A 175 14.98 -6.03 -0.86
CA VAL A 175 14.73 -5.21 0.34
C VAL A 175 15.51 -5.71 1.56
N LYS A 176 15.72 -7.02 1.69
CA LYS A 176 16.53 -7.60 2.76
C LYS A 176 17.98 -7.17 2.67
N ASP A 177 18.57 -7.16 1.49
CA ASP A 177 19.95 -6.73 1.26
C ASP A 177 20.12 -5.24 1.57
N MET A 178 19.16 -4.43 1.15
CA MET A 178 19.08 -3.02 1.50
C MET A 178 19.00 -2.81 3.03
N ALA A 179 18.13 -3.55 3.71
CA ALA A 179 18.00 -3.49 5.17
C ALA A 179 19.33 -3.86 5.86
N ALA A 180 19.97 -4.95 5.44
CA ALA A 180 21.27 -5.39 5.95
C ALA A 180 22.38 -4.35 5.73
N LYS A 181 22.44 -3.77 4.52
CA LYS A 181 23.41 -2.71 4.17
C LYS A 181 23.31 -1.53 5.12
N TYR A 182 22.12 -0.94 5.26
CA TYR A 182 21.95 0.26 6.08
C TYR A 182 21.96 -0.03 7.58
N ALA A 183 21.50 -1.20 8.02
CA ALA A 183 21.63 -1.62 9.41
C ALA A 183 23.11 -1.75 9.82
N LYS A 184 23.95 -2.34 8.96
CA LYS A 184 25.40 -2.41 9.15
C LYS A 184 26.05 -1.02 9.21
N GLU A 185 25.64 -0.10 8.31
CA GLU A 185 26.13 1.30 8.31
C GLU A 185 25.78 2.04 9.59
N LEU A 186 24.60 1.77 10.18
CA LEU A 186 24.06 2.43 11.35
C LEU A 186 24.48 1.78 12.68
N ARG A 187 25.11 0.59 12.62
CA ARG A 187 25.60 -0.14 13.77
C ARG A 187 26.51 0.76 14.63
N GLY A 188 26.24 0.83 15.92
CA GLY A 188 26.98 1.68 16.86
C GLY A 188 26.57 3.16 16.87
N LYS A 189 25.88 3.66 15.84
CA LYS A 189 25.50 5.08 15.70
C LYS A 189 24.11 5.38 16.26
N VAL A 190 23.24 4.36 16.36
CA VAL A 190 21.85 4.47 16.81
C VAL A 190 21.53 3.43 17.89
N ASP A 191 20.43 3.63 18.60
CA ASP A 191 19.96 2.76 19.70
C ASP A 191 18.89 1.76 19.20
N LEU A 192 18.16 2.09 18.12
CA LEU A 192 17.09 1.28 17.54
C LEU A 192 17.07 1.45 16.03
N ILE A 193 16.84 0.37 15.29
CA ILE A 193 16.65 0.37 13.85
C ILE A 193 15.26 -0.17 13.51
N ILE A 194 14.47 0.66 12.80
CA ILE A 194 13.16 0.33 12.25
C ILE A 194 13.29 0.26 10.73
N VAL A 195 12.84 -0.82 10.12
CA VAL A 195 12.56 -0.88 8.68
C VAL A 195 11.09 -0.53 8.47
N LEU A 196 10.84 0.54 7.76
CA LEU A 196 9.51 1.00 7.33
C LEU A 196 9.35 0.59 5.87
N GLY A 197 8.69 -0.55 5.64
CA GLY A 197 8.64 -1.20 4.34
C GLY A 197 7.25 -1.27 3.75
N HIS A 198 7.12 -0.94 2.46
CA HIS A 198 5.95 -1.33 1.67
C HIS A 198 6.29 -2.65 0.96
N ILE A 199 6.17 -3.76 1.68
CA ILE A 199 6.78 -5.05 1.35
C ILE A 199 5.81 -6.21 1.61
N HIS A 200 6.11 -7.35 0.98
CA HIS A 200 5.39 -8.60 1.29
C HIS A 200 5.66 -9.04 2.74
N PRO A 201 4.67 -9.63 3.44
CA PRO A 201 4.85 -10.10 4.82
C PRO A 201 6.02 -11.09 4.98
N GLU A 202 6.30 -11.89 3.95
CA GLU A 202 7.41 -12.85 3.92
C GLU A 202 8.78 -12.15 3.90
N GLU A 203 8.88 -11.00 3.21
CA GLU A 203 10.08 -10.17 3.22
C GLU A 203 10.32 -9.56 4.59
N GLY A 204 9.25 -9.05 5.25
CA GLY A 204 9.31 -8.54 6.62
C GLY A 204 9.75 -9.61 7.61
N SER A 205 9.20 -10.83 7.48
CA SER A 205 9.59 -12.01 8.28
C SER A 205 11.05 -12.40 8.07
N SER A 206 11.53 -12.38 6.83
CA SER A 206 12.93 -12.66 6.51
C SER A 206 13.86 -11.61 7.13
N ILE A 207 13.50 -10.32 7.07
CA ILE A 207 14.30 -9.24 7.64
C ILE A 207 14.46 -9.42 9.16
N ILE A 208 13.38 -9.65 9.93
CA ILE A 208 13.51 -9.81 11.38
C ILE A 208 14.23 -11.09 11.80
N LYS A 209 14.21 -12.13 10.98
CA LYS A 209 14.90 -13.40 11.26
C LYS A 209 16.39 -13.32 10.94
N GLU A 210 16.76 -12.67 9.85
CA GLU A 210 18.09 -12.78 9.26
C GLU A 210 18.95 -11.51 9.41
N VAL A 211 18.33 -10.32 9.64
CA VAL A 211 19.08 -9.06 9.79
C VAL A 211 19.14 -8.67 11.26
N ALA A 212 20.18 -9.15 11.95
CA ALA A 212 20.31 -9.07 13.42
C ALA A 212 20.24 -7.66 14.00
N ASP A 213 20.68 -6.62 13.26
CA ASP A 213 20.67 -5.24 13.74
C ASP A 213 19.31 -4.53 13.58
N VAL A 214 18.34 -5.12 12.85
CA VAL A 214 16.99 -4.58 12.72
C VAL A 214 16.16 -5.01 13.92
N ASN A 215 15.53 -4.06 14.62
CA ASN A 215 14.71 -4.33 15.80
C ASN A 215 13.23 -4.43 15.48
N VAL A 216 12.74 -3.62 14.55
CA VAL A 216 11.32 -3.53 14.20
C VAL A 216 11.16 -3.45 12.70
N VAL A 217 10.19 -4.20 12.16
CA VAL A 217 9.68 -4.00 10.81
C VAL A 217 8.24 -3.52 10.90
N VAL A 218 7.95 -2.37 10.28
CA VAL A 218 6.59 -1.85 10.08
C VAL A 218 6.28 -1.94 8.59
N GLU A 219 5.28 -2.73 8.25
CA GLU A 219 5.01 -3.08 6.85
C GLU A 219 3.63 -2.65 6.36
N GLY A 220 3.54 -2.41 5.05
CA GLY A 220 2.33 -2.22 4.25
C GLY A 220 2.21 -3.27 3.15
N HIS A 221 1.48 -2.94 2.07
CA HIS A 221 1.21 -3.75 0.89
C HIS A 221 0.17 -4.87 1.10
N ALA A 222 0.24 -5.62 2.17
CA ALA A 222 -0.76 -6.62 2.52
C ALA A 222 -1.96 -5.94 3.21
N HIS A 223 -3.00 -5.62 2.46
CA HIS A 223 -4.15 -4.85 2.95
C HIS A 223 -4.88 -5.48 4.14
N ALA A 224 -4.80 -6.81 4.30
CA ALA A 224 -5.35 -7.49 5.48
C ALA A 224 -4.57 -7.15 6.77
N GLY A 225 -3.33 -6.68 6.62
CA GLY A 225 -2.38 -6.53 7.70
C GLY A 225 -2.02 -7.88 8.35
N ARG A 226 -1.23 -7.85 9.40
CA ARG A 226 -0.97 -9.04 10.21
C ARG A 226 -2.11 -9.29 11.19
N LYS A 227 -2.45 -10.55 11.45
CA LYS A 227 -3.40 -10.91 12.51
C LYS A 227 -2.80 -10.62 13.89
N GLU A 228 -1.55 -11.02 14.06
CA GLU A 228 -0.74 -10.83 15.26
C GLU A 228 0.64 -10.31 14.85
N LEU A 229 1.39 -9.71 15.77
CA LEU A 229 2.78 -9.36 15.54
C LEU A 229 3.63 -10.63 15.41
N GLU A 230 4.63 -10.59 14.53
CA GLU A 230 5.61 -11.69 14.42
C GLU A 230 6.82 -11.36 15.27
N VAL A 231 7.37 -12.37 15.97
CA VAL A 231 8.52 -12.24 16.85
C VAL A 231 9.65 -13.14 16.37
N ALA A 232 10.86 -12.59 16.36
CA ALA A 232 12.11 -13.34 16.18
C ALA A 232 13.11 -12.84 17.22
N ASP A 233 13.37 -13.62 18.26
CA ASP A 233 14.15 -13.22 19.46
C ASP A 233 13.59 -11.94 20.11
N SER A 234 14.38 -10.84 20.09
CA SER A 234 14.00 -9.52 20.58
C SER A 234 13.64 -8.54 19.46
N ARG A 235 13.07 -9.03 18.35
CA ARG A 235 12.74 -8.28 17.14
C ARG A 235 11.30 -8.58 16.74
N VAL A 236 10.61 -7.59 16.18
CA VAL A 236 9.18 -7.72 15.84
C VAL A 236 8.85 -7.19 14.45
N ALA A 237 7.87 -7.81 13.79
CA ALA A 237 7.25 -7.29 12.57
C ALA A 237 5.75 -7.07 12.79
N VAL A 238 5.24 -5.93 12.32
CA VAL A 238 3.84 -5.52 12.43
C VAL A 238 3.34 -4.92 11.11
N GLY A 239 2.06 -5.17 10.79
CA GLY A 239 1.39 -4.61 9.62
C GLY A 239 -0.06 -4.28 9.94
N CYS A 240 -0.50 -3.06 9.65
CA CYS A 240 -1.87 -2.60 9.88
C CYS A 240 -2.80 -3.02 8.73
N ALA A 241 -4.11 -3.08 8.97
CA ALA A 241 -5.07 -3.20 7.88
C ALA A 241 -5.06 -1.93 7.02
N GLY A 242 -5.16 -2.11 5.71
CA GLY A 242 -5.20 -1.02 4.74
C GLY A 242 -6.47 -0.18 4.78
N TYR A 243 -6.58 0.77 3.85
CA TYR A 243 -7.74 1.67 3.66
C TYR A 243 -8.04 2.57 4.86
N GLY A 244 -7.11 2.67 5.82
CA GLY A 244 -7.28 3.48 7.03
C GLY A 244 -8.39 2.99 7.94
N VAL A 245 -8.79 1.72 7.85
CA VAL A 245 -9.85 1.14 8.70
C VAL A 245 -9.37 0.89 10.13
N ASP A 246 -8.05 0.80 10.33
CA ASP A 246 -7.41 0.72 11.63
C ASP A 246 -6.24 1.70 11.73
N LEU A 247 -6.02 2.26 12.93
CA LEU A 247 -4.76 2.84 13.38
C LEU A 247 -4.07 1.79 14.26
N CYS A 248 -2.84 1.44 13.96
CA CYS A 248 -2.12 0.49 14.78
C CYS A 248 -1.16 1.18 15.75
N ARG A 249 -1.02 0.59 16.94
CA ARG A 249 -0.14 1.08 18.01
C ARG A 249 0.75 -0.04 18.51
N LEU A 250 2.06 0.20 18.51
CA LEU A 250 3.09 -0.68 19.04
C LEU A 250 3.81 0.06 20.19
N ASP A 251 3.60 -0.39 21.40
CA ASP A 251 4.31 0.09 22.58
C ASP A 251 5.53 -0.80 22.85
N LEU A 252 6.69 -0.19 23.04
CA LEU A 252 7.99 -0.84 23.17
C LEU A 252 8.71 -0.41 24.45
N GLU A 253 9.38 -1.34 25.10
CA GLU A 253 10.44 -1.05 26.06
C GLU A 253 11.78 -1.49 25.45
N VAL A 254 12.73 -0.56 25.41
CA VAL A 254 14.03 -0.71 24.77
C VAL A 254 15.13 -0.66 25.84
N ASN A 255 15.93 -1.70 25.96
CA ASN A 255 17.20 -1.61 26.68
C ASN A 255 18.20 -0.86 25.79
N ARG A 256 18.43 0.40 26.09
CA ARG A 256 19.28 1.28 25.29
C ARG A 256 20.73 0.82 25.25
N ARG A 257 21.25 0.26 26.35
CA ARG A 257 22.63 -0.23 26.42
C ARG A 257 22.86 -1.44 25.53
N GLU A 258 21.91 -2.38 25.55
CA GLU A 258 21.97 -3.61 24.75
C GLU A 258 21.42 -3.43 23.35
N LYS A 259 20.72 -2.31 23.07
CA LYS A 259 20.03 -2.01 21.79
C LYS A 259 19.03 -3.09 21.39
N LYS A 260 18.29 -3.59 22.39
CA LYS A 260 17.31 -4.68 22.22
C LYS A 260 15.95 -4.28 22.77
N LEU A 261 14.92 -4.85 22.19
CA LEU A 261 13.57 -4.80 22.77
C LEU A 261 13.53 -5.76 23.96
N VAL A 262 12.95 -5.30 25.07
CA VAL A 262 12.73 -6.12 26.28
C VAL A 262 11.26 -6.44 26.48
N SER A 263 10.36 -5.60 25.98
CA SER A 263 8.93 -5.88 25.94
C SER A 263 8.25 -5.15 24.78
N TRP A 264 7.09 -5.66 24.38
CA TRP A 264 6.26 -5.07 23.33
C TRP A 264 4.79 -5.40 23.53
N LYS A 265 3.94 -4.46 23.13
CA LYS A 265 2.50 -4.65 23.06
C LYS A 265 1.97 -4.00 21.79
N TRP A 266 1.26 -4.77 20.99
CA TRP A 266 0.67 -4.29 19.75
C TRP A 266 -0.85 -4.39 19.78
N LYS A 267 -1.54 -3.38 19.25
CA LYS A 267 -3.00 -3.36 19.13
C LYS A 267 -3.46 -2.61 17.89
N LYS A 268 -4.61 -3.01 17.37
CA LYS A 268 -5.37 -2.31 16.34
C LYS A 268 -6.44 -1.44 17.00
N ILE A 269 -6.56 -0.20 16.56
CA ILE A 269 -7.56 0.77 17.01
C ILE A 269 -8.49 1.01 15.83
N PRO A 270 -9.72 0.49 15.86
CA PRO A 270 -10.67 0.67 14.78
C PRO A 270 -10.97 2.15 14.49
N VAL A 271 -10.89 2.55 13.22
CA VAL A 271 -11.33 3.87 12.76
C VAL A 271 -12.81 3.76 12.42
N ASP A 272 -13.67 3.92 13.42
CA ASP A 272 -15.13 3.82 13.32
C ASP A 272 -15.75 5.21 13.35
N SER A 273 -16.37 5.63 12.25
CA SER A 273 -16.99 6.94 12.11
C SER A 273 -18.26 7.14 12.95
N THR A 274 -18.80 6.08 13.54
CA THR A 274 -19.93 6.16 14.48
C THR A 274 -19.47 6.40 15.91
N ALA A 275 -18.24 6.01 16.23
CA ALA A 275 -17.65 6.09 17.56
C ALA A 275 -16.70 7.29 17.76
N VAL A 276 -16.26 7.91 16.66
CA VAL A 276 -15.25 8.98 16.67
C VAL A 276 -15.76 10.18 15.88
N ALA A 277 -15.68 11.39 16.44
CA ALA A 277 -15.96 12.62 15.69
C ALA A 277 -14.81 12.92 14.70
N PRO A 278 -15.10 13.43 13.48
CA PRO A 278 -14.06 13.77 12.52
C PRO A 278 -13.29 15.03 12.96
N ALA A 279 -11.99 15.07 12.70
CA ALA A 279 -11.19 16.29 12.86
C ALA A 279 -11.68 17.36 11.89
N SER A 280 -12.23 18.45 12.40
CA SER A 280 -13.00 19.44 11.64
C SER A 280 -12.18 20.12 10.52
N ASP A 281 -10.90 20.38 10.76
CA ASP A 281 -9.98 20.96 9.78
C ASP A 281 -9.72 20.03 8.59
N VAL A 282 -9.54 18.72 8.87
CA VAL A 282 -9.37 17.68 7.84
C VAL A 282 -10.68 17.46 7.09
N ALA A 283 -11.81 17.34 7.83
CA ALA A 283 -13.13 17.15 7.24
C ALA A 283 -13.53 18.25 6.26
N LYS A 284 -13.24 19.51 6.58
CA LYS A 284 -13.48 20.65 5.68
C LYS A 284 -12.71 20.52 4.35
N LEU A 285 -11.44 20.09 4.42
CA LEU A 285 -10.64 19.93 3.21
C LEU A 285 -11.08 18.70 2.40
N VAL A 286 -11.45 17.60 3.06
CA VAL A 286 -12.06 16.42 2.41
C VAL A 286 -13.33 16.81 1.67
N ALA A 287 -14.28 17.47 2.35
CA ALA A 287 -15.55 17.88 1.75
C ALA A 287 -15.37 18.79 0.52
N LYS A 288 -14.38 19.70 0.56
CA LYS A 288 -14.04 20.55 -0.59
C LYS A 288 -13.63 19.73 -1.83
N TRP A 289 -12.87 18.68 -1.65
CA TRP A 289 -12.42 17.83 -2.76
C TRP A 289 -13.50 16.84 -3.19
N GLU A 290 -14.25 16.26 -2.26
CA GLU A 290 -15.37 15.37 -2.57
C GLU A 290 -16.43 16.09 -3.42
N LYS A 291 -16.79 17.34 -3.10
CA LYS A 291 -17.71 18.13 -3.93
C LYS A 291 -17.24 18.23 -5.40
N ARG A 292 -15.93 18.43 -5.63
CA ARG A 292 -15.37 18.47 -6.99
C ARG A 292 -15.38 17.12 -7.70
N VAL A 293 -15.35 16.02 -6.93
CA VAL A 293 -15.49 14.66 -7.45
C VAL A 293 -16.96 14.40 -7.83
N GLU A 294 -17.91 14.76 -6.96
CA GLU A 294 -19.35 14.62 -7.19
C GLU A 294 -19.78 15.23 -8.52
N GLU A 295 -19.31 16.44 -8.81
CA GLU A 295 -19.61 17.16 -10.07
C GLU A 295 -19.17 16.37 -11.32
N LYS A 296 -18.21 15.42 -11.18
CA LYS A 296 -17.64 14.67 -12.31
C LYS A 296 -18.21 13.27 -12.46
N VAL A 297 -18.48 12.58 -11.34
CA VAL A 297 -18.72 11.11 -11.37
C VAL A 297 -19.98 10.65 -10.61
N ASP A 298 -20.81 11.54 -10.05
CA ASP A 298 -22.03 11.14 -9.32
C ASP A 298 -23.27 11.12 -10.21
N ARG A 299 -23.12 10.69 -11.46
CA ARG A 299 -24.22 10.43 -12.38
C ARG A 299 -24.71 8.99 -12.21
N GLU A 300 -26.03 8.82 -12.12
CA GLU A 300 -26.67 7.50 -12.09
C GLU A 300 -26.56 6.84 -13.46
N ILE A 301 -26.12 5.57 -13.50
CA ILE A 301 -25.90 4.81 -14.73
C ILE A 301 -26.66 3.48 -14.78
N GLY A 302 -27.24 3.03 -13.67
CA GLY A 302 -27.99 1.78 -13.58
C GLY A 302 -28.40 1.43 -12.17
N GLU A 303 -28.83 0.18 -11.99
CA GLU A 303 -29.25 -0.39 -10.70
C GLU A 303 -28.64 -1.78 -10.50
N ALA A 304 -28.19 -2.09 -9.29
CA ALA A 304 -27.76 -3.43 -8.85
C ALA A 304 -28.86 -4.10 -8.06
N ARG A 305 -29.30 -5.29 -8.46
CA ARG A 305 -30.38 -6.05 -7.79
C ARG A 305 -29.94 -6.72 -6.49
N ARG A 306 -28.64 -6.93 -6.34
CA ARG A 306 -28.00 -7.54 -5.16
C ARG A 306 -26.65 -6.89 -4.88
N ASP A 307 -26.02 -7.28 -3.79
CA ASP A 307 -24.61 -6.97 -3.54
C ASP A 307 -23.72 -7.83 -4.45
N PHE A 308 -22.66 -7.23 -4.99
CA PHE A 308 -21.62 -7.90 -5.78
C PHE A 308 -20.28 -7.77 -5.07
N GLU A 309 -19.73 -8.88 -4.64
CA GLU A 309 -18.37 -8.95 -4.12
C GLU A 309 -17.33 -8.90 -5.26
N LYS A 310 -16.06 -8.66 -4.94
CA LYS A 310 -14.99 -8.59 -5.96
C LYS A 310 -14.94 -9.84 -6.86
N ARG A 311 -15.19 -11.02 -6.30
CA ARG A 311 -15.23 -12.28 -7.04
C ARG A 311 -16.36 -12.34 -8.07
N ASP A 312 -17.49 -11.66 -7.81
CA ASP A 312 -18.63 -11.60 -8.72
C ASP A 312 -18.36 -10.57 -9.85
N LEU A 313 -17.67 -9.48 -9.51
CA LEU A 313 -17.36 -8.40 -10.45
C LEU A 313 -16.30 -8.80 -11.48
N THR A 314 -15.32 -9.64 -11.11
CA THR A 314 -14.26 -10.08 -12.04
C THR A 314 -14.82 -10.68 -13.34
N PRO A 315 -15.68 -11.72 -13.33
CA PRO A 315 -16.26 -12.26 -14.56
C PRO A 315 -17.21 -11.29 -15.27
N MET A 316 -17.83 -10.35 -14.55
CA MET A 316 -18.69 -9.32 -15.17
C MET A 316 -17.86 -8.31 -15.96
N ILE A 317 -16.69 -7.92 -15.46
CA ILE A 317 -15.76 -7.02 -16.16
C ILE A 317 -15.23 -7.70 -17.43
N GLU A 318 -14.89 -8.99 -17.36
CA GLU A 318 -14.48 -9.77 -18.53
C GLU A 318 -15.60 -9.82 -19.57
N LYS A 319 -16.84 -10.11 -19.14
CA LYS A 319 -18.02 -10.11 -20.01
C LYS A 319 -18.26 -8.74 -20.64
N ALA A 320 -18.20 -7.66 -19.86
CA ALA A 320 -18.33 -6.30 -20.34
C ALA A 320 -17.27 -5.99 -21.40
N THR A 321 -16.02 -6.40 -21.15
CA THR A 321 -14.92 -6.23 -22.12
C THR A 321 -15.16 -6.98 -23.41
N ILE A 322 -15.59 -8.25 -23.34
CA ILE A 322 -15.89 -9.06 -24.52
C ILE A 322 -17.00 -8.41 -25.35
N GLU A 323 -18.11 -7.99 -24.71
CA GLU A 323 -19.26 -7.41 -25.40
C GLU A 323 -18.94 -6.02 -26.00
N GLU A 324 -18.29 -5.12 -25.23
CA GLU A 324 -18.01 -3.74 -25.67
C GLU A 324 -16.88 -3.65 -26.71
N MET A 325 -15.91 -4.56 -26.63
CA MET A 325 -14.76 -4.60 -27.53
C MET A 325 -14.96 -5.53 -28.75
N ASN A 326 -16.09 -6.24 -28.80
CA ASN A 326 -16.34 -7.31 -29.80
C ASN A 326 -15.17 -8.31 -29.84
N ALA A 327 -14.71 -8.73 -28.68
CA ALA A 327 -13.61 -9.67 -28.50
C ALA A 327 -14.13 -11.08 -28.23
N ASP A 328 -13.30 -12.10 -28.54
CA ASP A 328 -13.63 -13.48 -28.22
C ASP A 328 -13.27 -13.84 -26.79
N PHE A 329 -12.18 -13.24 -26.28
CA PHE A 329 -11.64 -13.50 -24.95
C PHE A 329 -11.21 -12.21 -24.26
N SER A 330 -11.32 -12.24 -22.93
CA SER A 330 -10.76 -11.25 -22.02
C SER A 330 -10.33 -11.94 -20.72
N TYR A 331 -9.47 -11.29 -19.97
CA TYR A 331 -9.06 -11.71 -18.63
C TYR A 331 -8.91 -10.50 -17.72
N MET A 332 -9.35 -10.67 -16.47
CA MET A 332 -9.21 -9.66 -15.42
C MET A 332 -8.54 -10.28 -14.20
N ASN A 333 -7.45 -9.69 -13.75
CA ASN A 333 -6.77 -10.11 -12.53
C ASN A 333 -7.49 -9.61 -11.26
N ALA A 334 -7.49 -10.41 -10.21
CA ALA A 334 -8.17 -10.10 -8.95
C ALA A 334 -7.70 -8.77 -8.32
N GLY A 335 -6.40 -8.44 -8.43
CA GLY A 335 -5.82 -7.18 -7.93
C GLY A 335 -6.34 -5.94 -8.63
N GLY A 336 -6.87 -6.07 -9.85
CA GLY A 336 -7.46 -4.97 -10.61
C GLY A 336 -8.85 -4.57 -10.14
N VAL A 337 -9.56 -5.41 -9.35
CA VAL A 337 -10.89 -5.13 -8.79
C VAL A 337 -10.72 -4.65 -7.34
N ARG A 338 -10.94 -3.37 -7.08
CA ARG A 338 -10.55 -2.73 -5.81
C ARG A 338 -11.69 -2.56 -4.81
N ASP A 339 -12.93 -2.56 -5.26
CA ASP A 339 -14.11 -2.39 -4.40
C ASP A 339 -15.23 -3.37 -4.76
N ARG A 340 -16.28 -3.41 -3.95
CA ARG A 340 -17.52 -4.13 -4.15
C ARG A 340 -18.60 -3.17 -4.67
N LEU A 341 -19.71 -3.69 -5.19
CA LEU A 341 -20.89 -2.92 -5.57
C LEU A 341 -22.05 -3.32 -4.68
N ALA A 342 -22.58 -2.36 -3.93
CA ALA A 342 -23.77 -2.59 -3.10
C ALA A 342 -25.05 -2.60 -3.95
N LYS A 343 -26.07 -3.32 -3.47
CA LYS A 343 -27.44 -3.27 -4.01
C LYS A 343 -27.95 -1.84 -4.06
N GLY A 344 -28.66 -1.48 -5.14
CA GLY A 344 -29.32 -0.18 -5.34
C GLY A 344 -28.76 0.58 -6.53
N LYS A 345 -28.89 1.90 -6.50
CA LYS A 345 -28.45 2.78 -7.59
C LYS A 345 -26.96 2.68 -7.85
N ILE A 346 -26.58 2.56 -9.12
CA ILE A 346 -25.18 2.55 -9.56
C ILE A 346 -24.85 3.95 -10.07
N LEU A 347 -23.88 4.60 -9.40
CA LEU A 347 -23.27 5.84 -9.87
C LEU A 347 -21.97 5.52 -10.62
N GLU A 348 -21.52 6.39 -11.51
CA GLU A 348 -20.21 6.26 -12.15
C GLU A 348 -19.11 6.14 -11.10
N ARG A 349 -19.19 6.89 -9.97
CA ARG A 349 -18.28 6.80 -8.81
C ARG A 349 -18.04 5.36 -8.34
N HIS A 350 -19.06 4.51 -8.35
CA HIS A 350 -18.92 3.12 -7.93
C HIS A 350 -17.99 2.36 -8.87
N ILE A 351 -18.10 2.60 -10.17
CA ILE A 351 -17.22 1.98 -11.17
C ILE A 351 -15.78 2.50 -11.03
N TRP A 352 -15.61 3.81 -10.73
CA TRP A 352 -14.31 4.38 -10.44
C TRP A 352 -13.65 3.77 -9.18
N ASN A 353 -14.43 3.39 -8.16
CA ASN A 353 -13.91 2.69 -6.99
C ASN A 353 -13.55 1.23 -7.28
N ILE A 354 -14.34 0.57 -8.16
CA ILE A 354 -14.11 -0.83 -8.56
C ILE A 354 -12.87 -0.94 -9.44
N ILE A 355 -12.74 -0.06 -10.44
CA ILE A 355 -11.62 -0.01 -11.41
C ILE A 355 -10.99 1.40 -11.36
N PRO A 356 -10.18 1.71 -10.33
CA PRO A 356 -9.65 3.06 -10.16
C PRO A 356 -8.43 3.38 -11.02
N PHE A 357 -7.90 2.39 -11.76
CA PHE A 357 -6.72 2.55 -12.59
C PHE A 357 -7.04 3.23 -13.92
N ASP A 358 -6.09 4.03 -14.45
CA ASP A 358 -6.15 4.57 -15.81
C ASP A 358 -5.56 3.55 -16.80
N ASN A 359 -6.15 2.35 -16.78
CA ASN A 359 -5.79 1.29 -17.72
C ASN A 359 -6.52 1.48 -19.03
N VAL A 360 -5.75 1.63 -20.13
CA VAL A 360 -6.30 1.63 -21.49
C VAL A 360 -6.48 0.20 -21.98
N MET A 361 -7.40 0.02 -22.90
CA MET A 361 -7.65 -1.29 -23.50
C MET A 361 -6.63 -1.58 -24.60
N MET A 362 -6.27 -2.85 -24.71
CA MET A 362 -5.38 -3.37 -25.74
C MET A 362 -5.98 -4.61 -26.38
N THR A 363 -5.80 -4.80 -27.68
CA THR A 363 -6.28 -5.97 -28.41
C THR A 363 -5.16 -6.67 -29.15
N ALA A 364 -5.30 -7.98 -29.31
CA ALA A 364 -4.42 -8.80 -30.14
C ALA A 364 -5.21 -9.88 -30.87
N LYS A 365 -4.75 -10.28 -32.08
CA LYS A 365 -5.16 -11.51 -32.74
C LYS A 365 -4.21 -12.61 -32.33
N ILE A 366 -4.75 -13.70 -31.81
CA ILE A 366 -3.96 -14.85 -31.33
C ILE A 366 -4.59 -16.15 -31.82
N LYS A 367 -3.77 -17.16 -32.14
CA LYS A 367 -4.25 -18.50 -32.46
C LYS A 367 -4.83 -19.18 -31.24
N GLY A 368 -5.84 -20.05 -31.44
CA GLY A 368 -6.42 -20.82 -30.34
C GLY A 368 -5.39 -21.64 -29.56
N SER A 369 -4.37 -22.17 -30.24
CA SER A 369 -3.25 -22.87 -29.59
C SER A 369 -2.40 -22.01 -28.64
N ALA A 370 -2.44 -20.67 -28.77
CA ALA A 370 -1.75 -19.71 -27.90
C ALA A 370 -2.61 -19.20 -26.74
N ILE A 371 -3.90 -19.60 -26.67
CA ILE A 371 -4.80 -19.18 -25.58
C ILE A 371 -4.61 -20.10 -24.39
N SER A 372 -4.00 -19.62 -23.32
CA SER A 372 -3.77 -20.39 -22.10
C SER A 372 -5.07 -20.81 -21.40
N ASP A 373 -4.99 -21.84 -20.56
CA ASP A 373 -6.13 -22.34 -19.75
C ASP A 373 -6.70 -21.23 -18.85
N THR A 374 -5.84 -20.35 -18.36
CA THR A 374 -6.21 -19.21 -17.53
C THR A 374 -7.14 -18.24 -18.27
N ILE A 375 -6.90 -18.03 -19.58
CA ILE A 375 -7.73 -17.13 -20.41
C ILE A 375 -8.98 -17.85 -20.92
N ARG A 376 -8.85 -19.08 -21.40
CA ARG A 376 -9.98 -19.82 -21.99
C ARG A 376 -11.01 -20.29 -20.97
N LYS A 377 -10.61 -20.52 -19.73
CA LYS A 377 -11.52 -20.91 -18.60
C LYS A 377 -12.44 -22.09 -18.97
N GLY A 378 -11.86 -23.14 -19.56
CA GLY A 378 -12.59 -24.35 -19.96
C GLY A 378 -13.36 -24.24 -21.29
N ARG A 379 -13.36 -23.09 -21.98
CA ARG A 379 -13.96 -22.96 -23.31
C ARG A 379 -13.12 -23.73 -24.33
N THR A 380 -13.79 -24.45 -25.25
CA THR A 380 -13.13 -25.13 -26.36
C THR A 380 -12.70 -24.10 -27.39
N VAL A 381 -11.49 -24.25 -27.94
CA VAL A 381 -10.91 -23.40 -28.98
C VAL A 381 -10.37 -24.30 -30.12
N GLU A 382 -10.50 -23.84 -31.35
CA GLU A 382 -9.87 -24.46 -32.51
C GLU A 382 -8.41 -24.01 -32.57
N PRO A 383 -7.41 -24.91 -32.58
CA PRO A 383 -5.99 -24.53 -32.42
C PRO A 383 -5.48 -23.53 -33.46
N ASP A 384 -5.92 -23.66 -34.72
CA ASP A 384 -5.45 -22.83 -35.86
C ASP A 384 -6.29 -21.59 -36.11
N LYS A 385 -7.47 -21.50 -35.51
CA LYS A 385 -8.35 -20.34 -35.64
C LYS A 385 -7.81 -19.14 -34.89
N GLU A 386 -7.92 -17.97 -35.51
CA GLU A 386 -7.60 -16.71 -34.87
C GLU A 386 -8.76 -16.21 -34.01
N TYR A 387 -8.43 -15.72 -32.82
CA TYR A 387 -9.35 -15.12 -31.86
C TYR A 387 -8.86 -13.72 -31.47
N THR A 388 -9.79 -12.84 -31.17
CA THR A 388 -9.50 -11.51 -30.65
C THR A 388 -9.44 -11.60 -29.10
N LEU A 389 -8.28 -11.27 -28.53
CA LEU A 389 -8.08 -11.10 -27.09
C LEU A 389 -8.07 -9.62 -26.76
N ALA A 390 -8.88 -9.19 -25.77
CA ALA A 390 -8.87 -7.83 -25.23
C ALA A 390 -8.45 -7.84 -23.75
N LEU A 391 -7.44 -7.05 -23.42
CA LEU A 391 -6.86 -6.92 -22.07
C LEU A 391 -6.64 -5.46 -21.70
N SER A 392 -6.45 -5.18 -20.43
CA SER A 392 -5.90 -3.89 -19.99
C SER A 392 -4.42 -3.77 -20.37
N ASP A 393 -3.93 -2.54 -20.56
CA ASP A 393 -2.51 -2.26 -20.85
C ASP A 393 -1.59 -2.82 -19.75
N PHE A 394 -2.01 -2.83 -18.48
CA PHE A 394 -1.28 -3.48 -17.41
C PHE A 394 -1.02 -4.96 -17.70
N LEU A 395 -2.06 -5.72 -18.05
CA LEU A 395 -1.94 -7.16 -18.34
C LEU A 395 -1.18 -7.44 -19.65
N ALA A 396 -1.29 -6.55 -20.62
CA ALA A 396 -0.68 -6.69 -21.93
C ALA A 396 0.80 -6.22 -21.99
N THR A 397 1.28 -5.46 -21.01
CA THR A 397 2.65 -4.90 -21.03
C THR A 397 3.50 -5.26 -19.83
N ASN A 398 2.90 -5.68 -18.71
CA ASN A 398 3.66 -6.07 -17.52
C ASN A 398 4.29 -7.46 -17.73
N PRO A 399 5.63 -7.61 -17.60
CA PRO A 399 6.32 -8.87 -17.90
C PRO A 399 5.84 -10.06 -17.07
N ALA A 400 5.51 -9.85 -15.79
CA ALA A 400 5.00 -10.91 -14.92
C ALA A 400 3.61 -11.38 -15.37
N SER A 401 2.73 -10.45 -15.74
CA SER A 401 1.40 -10.76 -16.27
C SER A 401 1.46 -11.49 -17.61
N ILE A 402 2.31 -11.03 -18.52
CA ILE A 402 2.54 -11.68 -19.84
C ILE A 402 2.99 -13.12 -19.64
N LYS A 403 3.98 -13.35 -18.78
CA LYS A 403 4.48 -14.69 -18.45
C LYS A 403 3.40 -15.56 -17.80
N GLN A 404 2.67 -15.02 -16.82
CA GLN A 404 1.58 -15.74 -16.14
C GLN A 404 0.46 -16.18 -17.11
N LEU A 405 0.16 -15.34 -18.11
CA LEU A 405 -0.89 -15.59 -19.09
C LEU A 405 -0.42 -16.38 -20.31
N GLY A 406 0.88 -16.66 -20.46
CA GLY A 406 1.47 -17.34 -21.61
C GLY A 406 1.38 -16.52 -22.90
N LEU A 407 1.59 -15.22 -22.82
CA LEU A 407 1.43 -14.25 -23.91
C LEU A 407 2.76 -13.68 -24.41
N GLU A 408 3.88 -14.39 -24.13
CA GLU A 408 5.20 -13.99 -24.60
C GLU A 408 5.22 -13.88 -26.14
N GLY A 409 5.70 -12.77 -26.65
CA GLY A 409 5.79 -12.50 -28.08
C GLY A 409 4.48 -12.05 -28.74
N VAL A 410 3.34 -12.02 -28.03
CA VAL A 410 2.08 -11.47 -28.55
C VAL A 410 2.19 -9.95 -28.68
N LYS A 411 1.86 -9.43 -29.86
CA LYS A 411 1.83 -7.98 -30.13
C LYS A 411 0.43 -7.46 -29.91
N PHE A 412 0.29 -6.55 -28.97
CA PHE A 412 -0.95 -5.87 -28.66
C PHE A 412 -1.01 -4.49 -29.35
N THR A 413 -2.20 -4.09 -29.74
CA THR A 413 -2.52 -2.75 -30.27
C THR A 413 -3.37 -2.02 -29.22
N GLU A 414 -2.95 -0.80 -28.86
CA GLU A 414 -3.70 0.06 -27.96
C GLU A 414 -4.99 0.57 -28.61
N VAL A 415 -6.06 0.60 -27.84
CA VAL A 415 -7.36 1.17 -28.21
C VAL A 415 -7.60 2.38 -27.31
N ASP A 416 -7.97 3.52 -27.89
CA ASP A 416 -8.24 4.77 -27.13
C ASP A 416 -9.56 4.65 -26.34
N LEU A 417 -9.54 3.74 -25.35
CA LEU A 417 -10.67 3.45 -24.47
C LEU A 417 -10.16 2.95 -23.13
N TYR A 418 -10.60 3.53 -22.02
CA TYR A 418 -10.25 3.04 -20.69
C TYR A 418 -11.12 1.83 -20.31
N LEU A 419 -10.53 0.87 -19.61
CA LEU A 419 -11.26 -0.28 -19.04
C LEU A 419 -12.44 0.17 -18.15
N ARG A 420 -12.28 1.27 -17.44
CA ARG A 420 -13.33 1.88 -16.63
C ARG A 420 -14.53 2.33 -17.49
N ASP A 421 -14.26 2.95 -18.65
CA ASP A 421 -15.30 3.43 -19.54
C ASP A 421 -16.00 2.26 -20.24
N VAL A 422 -15.30 1.17 -20.53
CA VAL A 422 -15.91 -0.09 -20.99
C VAL A 422 -16.99 -0.53 -20.01
N LEU A 423 -16.68 -0.61 -18.71
CA LEU A 423 -17.66 -1.04 -17.70
C LEU A 423 -18.78 -0.02 -17.51
N ILE A 424 -18.49 1.28 -17.52
CA ILE A 424 -19.51 2.35 -17.45
C ILE A 424 -20.49 2.23 -18.62
N ASN A 425 -20.00 2.09 -19.84
CA ASN A 425 -20.83 1.97 -21.04
C ASN A 425 -21.67 0.71 -21.00
N TRP A 426 -21.08 -0.41 -20.60
CA TRP A 426 -21.79 -1.68 -20.46
C TRP A 426 -22.94 -1.59 -19.45
N VAL A 427 -22.71 -1.01 -18.24
CA VAL A 427 -23.76 -0.79 -17.23
C VAL A 427 -24.86 0.14 -17.75
N LYS A 428 -24.51 1.24 -18.46
CA LYS A 428 -25.48 2.15 -19.09
C LYS A 428 -26.37 1.44 -20.10
N LYS A 429 -25.85 0.48 -20.87
CA LYS A 429 -26.61 -0.33 -21.85
C LYS A 429 -27.50 -1.34 -21.13
N LYS A 430 -26.98 -2.05 -20.13
CA LYS A 430 -27.74 -3.08 -19.41
C LYS A 430 -28.81 -2.49 -18.50
N LYS A 431 -28.60 -1.28 -17.95
CA LYS A 431 -29.48 -0.61 -17.00
C LYS A 431 -29.61 -1.32 -15.64
N VAL A 432 -29.65 -2.65 -15.63
CA VAL A 432 -29.82 -3.49 -14.43
C VAL A 432 -28.73 -4.55 -14.43
N MET A 433 -28.11 -4.72 -13.26
CA MET A 433 -27.18 -5.80 -12.95
C MET A 433 -27.87 -6.80 -12.02
N GLU A 434 -27.97 -8.07 -12.47
CA GLU A 434 -28.66 -9.17 -11.77
C GLU A 434 -27.73 -9.94 -10.81
#